data_9cc26f84b1ed1b1ad321bcd724c76d26
#
_entry.id   9cc26f84b1ed1b1ad321bcd724c76d26
#
_cell.length_a   1.000
_cell.length_b   1.000
_cell.length_c   1.000
_cell.angle_alpha   90.00
_cell.angle_beta   90.00
_cell.angle_gamma   90.00
#
_symmetry.space_group_name_H-M   'P 1'
#
loop_
_entity.id
_entity.type
_entity.pdbx_description
1 polymer ?
#
loop_
_entity_poly.entity_id
_entity_poly.type
_entity_poly.pdbx_seq_one_letter_code
_entity_poly.pdbx_strand_id
1 'polypeptide(L)'
;DVTRVYLYPEQSHRGRVVLVYKDKVKSLDKLVPLERNTFFSDMDRVAKALKKLYAPQALNYGNYGDIDKKVAFHIVPKYENEFEWNEPFAINPEKVFLTQEEYELMAKEIKKAIK
;
A
#
# COMPACT_ATOMS: atom_id res chain seq x y z
N ASP A 1 -13.04 5.86 6.80
CA ASP A 1 -13.53 5.48 8.12
C ASP A 1 -13.17 4.07 8.52
N VAL A 2 -13.14 3.14 7.58
CA VAL A 2 -12.75 1.76 7.87
C VAL A 2 -11.27 1.50 7.56
N THR A 3 -10.60 2.43 6.87
CA THR A 3 -9.27 2.23 6.31
C THR A 3 -8.29 3.29 6.80
N ARG A 4 -7.09 2.85 7.18
CA ARG A 4 -5.97 3.76 7.44
C ARG A 4 -4.89 3.48 6.41
N VAL A 5 -4.30 4.54 5.87
CA VAL A 5 -3.27 4.43 4.85
C VAL A 5 -1.95 4.93 5.43
N TYR A 6 -0.92 4.10 5.32
CA TYR A 6 0.42 4.43 5.79
C TYR A 6 1.42 4.33 4.65
N LEU A 7 2.32 5.29 4.58
CA LEU A 7 3.44 5.19 3.66
C LEU A 7 4.42 4.15 4.21
N TYR A 8 4.78 3.19 3.37
CA TYR A 8 5.72 2.16 3.81
C TYR A 8 7.13 2.75 3.86
N PRO A 9 7.87 2.56 4.96
CA PRO A 9 9.19 3.21 5.10
C PRO A 9 10.20 2.78 4.05
N GLU A 10 10.22 1.50 3.67
CA GLU A 10 11.15 1.03 2.66
C GLU A 10 10.57 1.32 1.27
N GLN A 11 11.28 2.12 0.49
CA GLN A 11 10.78 2.65 -0.77
C GLN A 11 11.56 2.18 -2.00
N SER A 12 12.02 0.91 -1.98
CA SER A 12 12.59 0.31 -3.20
C SER A 12 11.58 0.35 -4.35
N HIS A 13 10.30 0.24 -4.02
CA HIS A 13 9.20 0.43 -4.96
C HIS A 13 8.57 1.77 -4.62
N ARG A 14 8.90 2.79 -5.39
CA ARG A 14 8.46 4.15 -5.10
C ARG A 14 6.93 4.25 -5.04
N GLY A 15 6.43 4.79 -3.94
CA GLY A 15 5.00 4.95 -3.71
C GLY A 15 4.34 3.83 -2.94
N ARG A 16 5.11 2.85 -2.47
CA ARG A 16 4.56 1.72 -1.70
C ARG A 16 3.86 2.19 -0.45
N VAL A 17 2.61 1.74 -0.27
CA VAL A 17 1.79 2.06 0.91
C VAL A 17 1.22 0.79 1.51
N VAL A 18 0.71 0.90 2.74
CA VAL A 18 -0.01 -0.17 3.42
C VAL A 18 -1.36 0.37 3.86
N LEU A 19 -2.42 -0.34 3.50
CA LEU A 19 -3.76 -0.03 3.94
C LEU A 19 -4.14 -0.99 5.06
N VAL A 20 -4.58 -0.45 6.18
CA VAL A 20 -4.91 -1.23 7.38
C VAL A 20 -6.38 -1.03 7.71
N TYR A 21 -7.09 -2.16 7.93
CA TYR A 21 -8.46 -2.10 8.41
C TYR A 21 -8.47 -1.57 9.85
N LYS A 22 -9.47 -0.75 10.18
CA LYS A 22 -9.53 0.00 11.43
C LYS A 22 -9.50 -0.85 12.71
N ASP A 23 -10.08 -2.06 12.66
CA ASP A 23 -10.19 -2.91 13.82
C ASP A 23 -9.20 -4.07 13.78
N LYS A 24 -8.92 -4.64 14.95
CA LYS A 24 -7.99 -5.76 15.04
C LYS A 24 -8.69 -7.07 14.67
N VAL A 25 -8.79 -7.31 13.38
CA VAL A 25 -9.34 -8.53 12.82
C VAL A 25 -8.18 -9.33 12.23
N LYS A 26 -8.08 -10.59 12.59
CA LYS A 26 -6.89 -11.39 12.25
C LYS A 26 -6.81 -11.83 10.79
N SER A 27 -7.94 -11.95 10.12
CA SER A 27 -7.92 -12.41 8.73
C SER A 27 -9.05 -11.77 7.93
N LEU A 28 -8.80 -11.66 6.63
CA LEU A 28 -9.69 -11.00 5.69
C LEU A 28 -11.10 -11.61 5.68
N ASP A 29 -11.20 -12.92 5.82
CA ASP A 29 -12.49 -13.62 5.79
C ASP A 29 -13.38 -13.30 7.00
N LYS A 30 -12.83 -12.66 8.03
CA LYS A 30 -13.59 -12.28 9.23
C LYS A 30 -14.23 -10.91 9.13
N LEU A 31 -13.96 -10.16 8.06
CA LEU A 31 -14.54 -8.83 7.90
C LEU A 31 -16.05 -8.89 7.63
N VAL A 32 -16.79 -7.94 8.21
CA VAL A 32 -18.20 -7.74 7.89
C VAL A 32 -18.29 -7.39 6.40
N PRO A 33 -19.17 -8.05 5.62
CA PRO A 33 -19.21 -7.85 4.16
C PRO A 33 -19.30 -6.40 3.71
N LEU A 34 -20.12 -5.59 4.37
CA LEU A 34 -20.27 -4.18 4.00
C LEU A 34 -18.96 -3.41 4.20
N GLU A 35 -18.30 -3.64 5.35
CA GLU A 35 -17.02 -2.97 5.62
C GLU A 35 -15.90 -3.50 4.75
N ARG A 36 -15.93 -4.79 4.40
CA ARG A 36 -14.98 -5.36 3.45
C ARG A 36 -15.09 -4.65 2.10
N ASN A 37 -16.32 -4.43 1.63
CA ASN A 37 -16.53 -3.77 0.35
C ASN A 37 -16.05 -2.31 0.40
N THR A 38 -16.28 -1.63 1.51
CA THR A 38 -15.78 -0.26 1.71
C THR A 38 -14.26 -0.23 1.73
N PHE A 39 -13.65 -1.19 2.40
CA PHE A 39 -12.19 -1.29 2.47
C PHE A 39 -11.59 -1.48 1.07
N PHE A 40 -12.16 -2.37 0.26
CA PHE A 40 -11.68 -2.57 -1.11
C PHE A 40 -11.94 -1.37 -2.00
N SER A 41 -13.05 -0.66 -1.79
CA SER A 41 -13.32 0.58 -2.50
C SER A 41 -12.26 1.64 -2.18
N ASP A 42 -11.88 1.74 -0.90
CA ASP A 42 -10.81 2.65 -0.48
C ASP A 42 -9.49 2.26 -1.11
N MET A 43 -9.20 0.96 -1.19
CA MET A 43 -7.99 0.45 -1.82
C MET A 43 -7.93 0.87 -3.30
N ASP A 44 -9.06 0.79 -3.99
CA ASP A 44 -9.15 1.22 -5.38
C ASP A 44 -8.85 2.71 -5.53
N ARG A 45 -9.35 3.54 -4.62
CA ARG A 45 -9.09 4.97 -4.63
C ARG A 45 -7.60 5.28 -4.42
N VAL A 46 -6.96 4.57 -3.51
CA VAL A 46 -5.53 4.73 -3.26
C VAL A 46 -4.72 4.27 -4.48
N ALA A 47 -5.10 3.14 -5.07
CA ALA A 47 -4.44 2.63 -6.26
C ALA A 47 -4.48 3.64 -7.40
N LYS A 48 -5.63 4.28 -7.61
CA LYS A 48 -5.75 5.31 -8.64
C LYS A 48 -4.87 6.51 -8.38
N ALA A 49 -4.73 6.91 -7.12
CA ALA A 49 -3.85 8.00 -6.73
C ALA A 49 -2.39 7.66 -7.04
N LEU A 50 -1.97 6.43 -6.71
CA LEU A 50 -0.60 6.00 -6.98
C LEU A 50 -0.31 5.95 -8.47
N LYS A 51 -1.26 5.48 -9.27
CA LYS A 51 -1.11 5.45 -10.72
C LYS A 51 -0.95 6.85 -11.30
N LYS A 52 -1.71 7.80 -10.77
CA LYS A 52 -1.64 9.19 -11.23
C LYS A 52 -0.30 9.83 -10.88
N LEU A 53 0.19 9.59 -9.67
CA LEU A 53 1.41 10.25 -9.18
C LEU A 53 2.69 9.62 -9.74
N TYR A 54 2.73 8.30 -9.87
CA TYR A 54 3.98 7.60 -10.15
C TYR A 54 3.99 6.84 -11.46
N ALA A 55 2.85 6.71 -12.12
CA ALA A 55 2.69 6.04 -13.42
C ALA A 55 3.40 4.67 -13.47
N PRO A 56 3.16 3.78 -12.50
CA PRO A 56 3.77 2.45 -12.54
C PRO A 56 3.19 1.60 -13.66
N GLN A 57 3.96 0.65 -14.17
CA GLN A 57 3.48 -0.28 -15.16
C GLN A 57 2.56 -1.33 -14.55
N ALA A 58 2.71 -1.61 -13.26
CA ALA A 58 1.85 -2.58 -12.57
C ALA A 58 1.74 -2.22 -11.09
N LEU A 59 0.70 -2.75 -10.43
CA LEU A 59 0.57 -2.68 -8.98
C LEU A 59 0.47 -4.10 -8.46
N ASN A 60 1.22 -4.41 -7.40
CA ASN A 60 1.05 -5.67 -6.67
C ASN A 60 0.29 -5.39 -5.39
N TYR A 61 -0.55 -6.34 -4.99
CA TYR A 61 -1.30 -6.26 -3.75
C TYR A 61 -0.96 -7.49 -2.92
N GLY A 62 -0.68 -7.29 -1.64
CA GLY A 62 -0.34 -8.40 -0.78
C GLY A 62 -0.93 -8.27 0.61
N ASN A 63 -1.53 -9.37 1.10
CA ASN A 63 -2.01 -9.48 2.46
C ASN A 63 -1.38 -10.74 3.07
N TYR A 64 -0.60 -10.57 4.11
CA TYR A 64 0.17 -11.64 4.73
C TYR A 64 -0.26 -11.76 6.19
N GLY A 65 -1.29 -12.59 6.44
CA GLY A 65 -1.91 -12.71 7.75
C GLY A 65 -0.99 -13.22 8.86
N ASP A 66 0.02 -14.01 8.49
CA ASP A 66 0.98 -14.53 9.46
C ASP A 66 2.02 -13.47 9.86
N ILE A 67 2.31 -12.53 8.97
CA ILE A 67 3.29 -11.46 9.22
C ILE A 67 2.61 -10.27 9.90
N ASP A 68 1.54 -9.77 9.31
CA ASP A 68 0.87 -8.55 9.81
C ASP A 68 -0.05 -8.84 11.00
N LYS A 69 -0.60 -10.05 11.07
CA LYS A 69 -1.54 -10.49 12.13
C LYS A 69 -2.77 -9.61 12.24
N LYS A 70 -3.15 -9.00 11.14
CA LYS A 70 -4.32 -8.13 11.01
C LYS A 70 -4.60 -7.97 9.52
N VAL A 71 -5.73 -7.32 9.19
CA VAL A 71 -6.04 -7.09 7.79
C VAL A 71 -5.27 -5.85 7.33
N ALA A 72 -4.23 -6.08 6.55
CA ALA A 72 -3.37 -5.04 6.02
C ALA A 72 -2.96 -5.42 4.59
N PHE A 73 -3.16 -4.51 3.65
CA PHE A 73 -2.77 -4.74 2.26
C PHE A 73 -1.64 -3.81 1.88
N HIS A 74 -0.55 -4.41 1.42
CA HIS A 74 0.52 -3.65 0.77
C HIS A 74 0.11 -3.38 -0.66
N ILE A 75 0.21 -2.15 -1.10
CA ILE A 75 0.09 -1.80 -2.52
C ILE A 75 1.46 -1.36 -2.98
N VAL A 76 2.02 -2.12 -3.92
CA VAL A 76 3.41 -1.95 -4.33
C VAL A 76 3.47 -1.59 -5.81
N PRO A 77 3.79 -0.34 -6.13
CA PRO A 77 3.99 0.06 -7.53
C PRO A 77 5.20 -0.64 -8.11
N LYS A 78 5.05 -1.18 -9.30
CA LYS A 78 6.12 -1.88 -10.01
C LYS A 78 6.46 -1.12 -11.27
N TYR A 79 7.77 -0.98 -11.52
CA TYR A 79 8.28 -0.26 -12.68
C TYR A 79 9.10 -1.20 -13.53
N GLU A 80 8.80 -1.20 -14.83
CA GLU A 80 9.47 -2.08 -15.78
C GLU A 80 10.98 -1.86 -15.75
N ASN A 81 11.74 -2.95 -15.77
CA ASN A 81 13.21 -2.93 -15.72
C ASN A 81 13.80 -2.38 -14.41
N GLU A 82 12.99 -2.29 -13.35
CA GLU A 82 13.46 -1.88 -12.04
C GLU A 82 13.38 -3.04 -11.06
N PHE A 83 13.72 -2.77 -9.81
CA PHE A 83 13.80 -3.78 -8.75
C PHE A 83 12.57 -4.67 -8.69
N GLU A 84 12.81 -5.97 -8.69
CA GLU A 84 11.76 -7.02 -8.57
C GLU A 84 10.70 -6.98 -9.67
N TRP A 85 11.01 -6.48 -10.86
CA TRP A 85 10.07 -6.57 -11.97
C TRP A 85 9.93 -8.05 -12.39
N ASN A 86 8.68 -8.48 -12.59
CA ASN A 86 8.30 -9.86 -12.93
C ASN A 86 8.47 -10.86 -11.78
N GLU A 87 8.58 -10.39 -10.54
CA GLU A 87 8.64 -11.28 -9.38
C GLU A 87 7.87 -10.68 -8.21
N PRO A 88 7.49 -11.49 -7.20
CA PRO A 88 6.83 -10.97 -6.02
C PRO A 88 7.72 -9.97 -5.28
N PHE A 89 7.09 -9.02 -4.62
CA PHE A 89 7.86 -8.05 -3.82
C PHE A 89 8.27 -8.66 -2.48
N ALA A 90 9.45 -8.27 -1.99
CA ALA A 90 9.89 -8.64 -0.66
C ALA A 90 9.19 -7.76 0.37
N ILE A 91 8.93 -8.31 1.56
CA ILE A 91 8.28 -7.53 2.62
C ILE A 91 9.15 -6.35 3.02
N ASN A 92 10.44 -6.58 3.24
CA ASN A 92 11.35 -5.49 3.58
C ASN A 92 12.74 -5.74 2.97
N PRO A 93 12.97 -5.24 1.75
CA PRO A 93 14.27 -5.41 1.10
C PRO A 93 15.41 -4.63 1.76
N GLU A 94 15.11 -3.63 2.58
CA GLU A 94 16.09 -2.80 3.28
C GLU A 94 17.08 -2.11 2.33
N LYS A 95 16.60 -1.63 1.19
CA LYS A 95 17.44 -1.02 0.17
C LYS A 95 17.33 0.48 0.06
N VAL A 96 16.12 1.03 0.13
CA VAL A 96 15.91 2.45 -0.11
C VAL A 96 15.09 3.06 1.02
N PHE A 97 15.70 4.02 1.71
CA PHE A 97 15.03 4.78 2.76
C PHE A 97 15.15 6.26 2.43
N LEU A 98 14.12 7.01 2.76
CA LEU A 98 14.04 8.43 2.46
C LEU A 98 14.38 9.25 3.71
N THR A 99 14.66 10.54 3.49
CA THR A 99 14.77 11.46 4.63
C THR A 99 13.38 11.73 5.20
N GLN A 100 13.32 12.24 6.41
CA GLN A 100 12.05 12.59 7.05
C GLN A 100 11.26 13.57 6.18
N GLU A 101 11.96 14.57 5.61
CA GLU A 101 11.32 15.55 4.74
C GLU A 101 10.74 14.90 3.47
N GLU A 102 11.46 13.95 2.88
CA GLU A 102 10.97 13.23 1.71
C GLU A 102 9.74 12.39 2.03
N TYR A 103 9.73 11.71 3.18
CA TYR A 103 8.55 10.96 3.61
C TYR A 103 7.35 11.87 3.78
N GLU A 104 7.54 13.02 4.44
CA GLU A 104 6.44 13.95 4.68
C GLU A 104 5.88 14.50 3.38
N LEU A 105 6.74 14.84 2.43
CA LEU A 105 6.30 15.33 1.13
C LEU A 105 5.53 14.27 0.37
N MET A 106 6.06 13.05 0.33
CA MET A 106 5.42 11.94 -0.38
C MET A 106 4.05 11.62 0.22
N ALA A 107 3.97 11.54 1.55
CA ALA A 107 2.70 11.28 2.23
C ALA A 107 1.67 12.37 1.92
N LYS A 108 2.11 13.62 1.90
CA LYS A 108 1.24 14.75 1.59
C LYS A 108 0.72 14.68 0.15
N GLU A 109 1.60 14.35 -0.79
CA GLU A 109 1.22 14.24 -2.19
C GLU A 109 0.22 13.11 -2.41
N ILE A 110 0.44 11.97 -1.79
CA ILE A 110 -0.46 10.82 -1.91
C ILE A 110 -1.81 11.18 -1.31
N LYS A 111 -1.82 11.76 -0.11
CA LYS A 111 -3.05 12.15 0.56
C LYS A 111 -3.88 13.11 -0.31
N LYS A 112 -3.21 14.08 -0.93
CA LYS A 112 -3.87 15.06 -1.80
C LYS A 112 -4.45 14.41 -3.05
N ALA A 113 -3.80 13.37 -3.57
CA ALA A 113 -4.24 12.70 -4.79
C ALA A 113 -5.38 11.73 -4.58
N ILE A 114 -5.61 11.27 -3.37
CA ILE A 114 -6.72 10.36 -3.04
C ILE A 114 -8.04 11.13 -3.09
N LYS A 115 -8.99 10.59 -3.85
CA LYS A 115 -10.29 11.27 -4.02
C LYS A 115 -11.49 10.42 -3.61
#